data_17dfbcfef40a54fa50a955e7ae3a5cd7
#
_entry.id   17dfbcfef40a54fa50a955e7ae3a5cd7
#
_cell.length_a   1.000
_cell.length_b   1.000
_cell.length_c   1.000
_cell.angle_alpha   90.00
_cell.angle_beta   90.00
_cell.angle_gamma   90.00
#
_symmetry.space_group_name_H-M   'P 1'
#
loop_
_entity.id
_entity.type
_entity.pdbx_description
1 polymer ?
#
loop_
_entity_poly.entity_id
_entity_poly.type
_entity_poly.pdbx_seq_one_letter_code
_entity_poly.pdbx_strand_id
1 'polypeptide(L)'
;MKLLLALYFIILALIQVGLLLGIYHYYRSQNLVRPSPYWMGSLLISVLALFIFGAGILMVSDVAKPQFNFTIANTLFIAAAVLQGLFCRSLNQKITRQELYAFGVGLVLFALLFETMRLQGTFELRTIVMASLASVLYAWQILAIRKRRVVEASSQLKYLQYATTAELLFALSRIGILIAQPYAVRDVEQIPQFLILATIFQLVMNSLSYIAIGGYWSERISYANIRSQIENQEVKELLLERETLINSLLKANKTVATGALSASIAHELNQPLGASHLNIQFLQKKLADGEVDPKLQKEILDTLLSDNQRAATIIRALRSIFSDEKLMPESINFSELMSSVMSIVRPELKVKTIEIVLNLENKLLLRVNRSEIQQVLLNLINNSIQALSSTNIERKIITIDGCYIQNGVEISVRDNGPGLSEEAQSRLFELLSTARHKGMGLGLWLCMHIVMRHGGKIWYDKQNQSGAKFKFTLPI
;
A
#
# COMPACT_ATOMS: atom_id res chain seq x y z
N MET A 1 59.78 -22.66 -1.88
CA MET A 1 59.30 -21.34 -2.32
C MET A 1 57.97 -21.43 -3.11
N LYS A 2 57.88 -22.23 -4.19
CA LYS A 2 56.67 -22.37 -5.04
C LYS A 2 55.40 -22.70 -4.24
N LEU A 3 55.42 -23.68 -3.33
CA LEU A 3 54.27 -24.08 -2.52
C LEU A 3 53.76 -22.94 -1.62
N LEU A 4 54.67 -22.22 -0.98
CA LEU A 4 54.34 -21.12 -0.09
C LEU A 4 53.67 -19.96 -0.87
N LEU A 5 54.20 -19.67 -2.07
CA LEU A 5 53.66 -18.62 -2.92
C LEU A 5 52.27 -19.01 -3.47
N ALA A 6 52.10 -20.24 -3.92
CA ALA A 6 50.82 -20.76 -4.38
C ALA A 6 49.76 -20.76 -3.27
N LEU A 7 50.13 -21.17 -2.04
CA LEU A 7 49.25 -21.16 -0.89
C LEU A 7 48.77 -19.73 -0.56
N TYR A 8 49.68 -18.74 -0.66
CA TYR A 8 49.38 -17.36 -0.47
C TYR A 8 48.25 -16.86 -1.44
N PHE A 9 48.38 -17.15 -2.74
CA PHE A 9 47.33 -16.80 -3.73
C PHE A 9 46.01 -17.49 -3.44
N ILE A 10 46.03 -18.75 -3.04
CA ILE A 10 44.83 -19.51 -2.69
C ILE A 10 44.16 -18.92 -1.44
N ILE A 11 44.91 -18.54 -0.41
CA ILE A 11 44.38 -17.91 0.80
C ILE A 11 43.70 -16.60 0.45
N LEU A 12 44.33 -15.73 -0.35
CA LEU A 12 43.73 -14.49 -0.82
C LEU A 12 42.44 -14.73 -1.61
N ALA A 13 42.42 -15.74 -2.48
CA ALA A 13 41.20 -16.11 -3.20
C ALA A 13 40.10 -16.55 -2.26
N LEU A 14 40.39 -17.35 -1.23
CA LEU A 14 39.43 -17.79 -0.23
C LEU A 14 38.86 -16.60 0.59
N ILE A 15 39.70 -15.63 0.94
CA ILE A 15 39.26 -14.39 1.62
C ILE A 15 38.26 -13.63 0.71
N GLN A 16 38.58 -13.51 -0.58
CA GLN A 16 37.69 -12.84 -1.53
C GLN A 16 36.39 -13.63 -1.80
N VAL A 17 36.42 -14.97 -1.78
CA VAL A 17 35.24 -15.84 -1.83
C VAL A 17 34.34 -15.57 -0.60
N GLY A 18 34.93 -15.54 0.59
CA GLY A 18 34.21 -15.23 1.82
C GLY A 18 33.51 -13.88 1.76
N LEU A 19 34.18 -12.86 1.21
CA LEU A 19 33.60 -11.55 0.97
C LEU A 19 32.42 -11.62 -0.03
N LEU A 20 32.59 -12.33 -1.15
CA LEU A 20 31.54 -12.51 -2.17
C LEU A 20 30.29 -13.17 -1.60
N LEU A 21 30.47 -14.25 -0.82
CA LEU A 21 29.36 -14.97 -0.17
C LEU A 21 28.68 -14.10 0.88
N GLY A 22 29.44 -13.35 1.68
CA GLY A 22 28.91 -12.42 2.66
C GLY A 22 28.05 -11.33 2.02
N ILE A 23 28.51 -10.74 0.93
CA ILE A 23 27.77 -9.72 0.16
C ILE A 23 26.49 -10.33 -0.43
N TYR A 24 26.59 -11.52 -1.02
CA TYR A 24 25.43 -12.20 -1.61
C TYR A 24 24.36 -12.51 -0.57
N HIS A 25 24.76 -13.03 0.60
CA HIS A 25 23.84 -13.33 1.70
C HIS A 25 23.16 -12.04 2.24
N TYR A 26 23.95 -11.01 2.47
CA TYR A 26 23.45 -9.71 2.96
C TYR A 26 22.50 -9.06 1.96
N TYR A 27 22.83 -9.09 0.67
CA TYR A 27 21.96 -8.58 -0.38
C TYR A 27 20.61 -9.30 -0.43
N ARG A 28 20.62 -10.63 -0.32
CA ARG A 28 19.41 -11.45 -0.35
C ARG A 28 18.47 -11.15 0.82
N SER A 29 18.99 -10.73 1.97
CA SER A 29 18.22 -10.43 3.18
C SER A 29 17.60 -9.03 3.19
N GLN A 30 18.17 -8.05 2.49
CA GLN A 30 17.83 -6.64 2.64
C GLN A 30 17.03 -6.01 1.49
N ASN A 31 17.08 -6.54 0.28
CA ASN A 31 16.35 -6.13 -0.95
C ASN A 31 16.34 -4.63 -1.35
N LEU A 32 16.99 -3.72 -0.60
CA LEU A 32 16.84 -2.27 -0.76
C LEU A 32 17.82 -1.65 -1.76
N VAL A 33 19.10 -2.04 -1.71
CA VAL A 33 20.13 -1.47 -2.58
C VAL A 33 20.93 -2.60 -3.23
N ARG A 34 20.85 -2.70 -4.55
CA ARG A 34 21.63 -3.73 -5.29
C ARG A 34 23.11 -3.39 -5.32
N PRO A 35 24.00 -4.37 -5.10
CA PRO A 35 25.42 -4.15 -5.29
C PRO A 35 25.71 -3.87 -6.77
N SER A 36 26.76 -3.07 -7.03
CA SER A 36 27.14 -2.75 -8.41
C SER A 36 27.59 -4.00 -9.17
N PRO A 37 27.07 -4.26 -10.40
CA PRO A 37 27.50 -5.41 -11.19
C PRO A 37 28.98 -5.33 -11.57
N TYR A 38 29.52 -4.12 -11.72
CA TYR A 38 30.95 -3.93 -12.00
C TYR A 38 31.83 -4.39 -10.85
N TRP A 39 31.46 -4.04 -9.62
CA TRP A 39 32.19 -4.48 -8.43
C TRP A 39 32.06 -5.99 -8.21
N MET A 40 30.86 -6.54 -8.29
CA MET A 40 30.64 -7.99 -8.14
C MET A 40 31.38 -8.77 -9.22
N GLY A 41 31.33 -8.32 -10.46
CA GLY A 41 32.07 -8.93 -11.57
C GLY A 41 33.58 -8.83 -11.36
N SER A 42 34.09 -7.69 -10.91
CA SER A 42 35.52 -7.51 -10.59
C SER A 42 35.99 -8.49 -9.52
N LEU A 43 35.24 -8.61 -8.42
CA LEU A 43 35.58 -9.53 -7.32
C LEU A 43 35.56 -10.98 -7.77
N LEU A 44 34.55 -11.42 -8.53
CA LEU A 44 34.44 -12.76 -9.07
C LEU A 44 35.63 -13.10 -10.00
N ILE A 45 35.96 -12.19 -10.92
CA ILE A 45 37.09 -12.37 -11.86
C ILE A 45 38.42 -12.36 -11.13
N SER A 46 38.57 -11.52 -10.08
CA SER A 46 39.77 -11.51 -9.23
C SER A 46 40.00 -12.85 -8.53
N VAL A 47 38.92 -13.44 -7.98
CA VAL A 47 38.97 -14.78 -7.36
C VAL A 47 39.46 -15.82 -8.36
N LEU A 48 38.88 -15.84 -9.57
CA LEU A 48 39.29 -16.77 -10.63
C LEU A 48 40.78 -16.57 -11.04
N ALA A 49 41.17 -15.29 -11.17
CA ALA A 49 42.56 -14.96 -11.50
C ALA A 49 43.57 -15.51 -10.45
N LEU A 50 43.25 -15.29 -9.17
CA LEU A 50 44.07 -15.74 -8.05
C LEU A 50 44.19 -17.28 -8.00
N PHE A 51 43.09 -17.99 -8.20
CA PHE A 51 43.11 -19.46 -8.25
C PHE A 51 43.95 -20.00 -9.44
N ILE A 52 43.73 -19.45 -10.65
CA ILE A 52 44.44 -19.88 -11.85
C ILE A 52 45.94 -19.56 -11.72
N PHE A 53 46.27 -18.39 -11.19
CA PHE A 53 47.68 -17.99 -11.00
C PHE A 53 48.36 -18.85 -9.91
N GLY A 54 47.70 -19.06 -8.78
CA GLY A 54 48.23 -19.90 -7.69
C GLY A 54 48.46 -21.36 -8.12
N ALA A 55 47.49 -21.97 -8.84
CA ALA A 55 47.66 -23.30 -9.41
C ALA A 55 48.80 -23.34 -10.45
N GLY A 56 48.91 -22.28 -11.25
CA GLY A 56 49.97 -22.17 -12.26
C GLY A 56 51.39 -22.16 -11.67
N ILE A 57 51.58 -21.50 -10.52
CA ILE A 57 52.89 -21.47 -9.83
C ILE A 57 53.37 -22.86 -9.44
N LEU A 58 52.46 -23.75 -9.04
CA LEU A 58 52.82 -25.14 -8.70
C LEU A 58 53.30 -25.92 -9.90
N MET A 59 52.80 -25.62 -11.10
CA MET A 59 53.08 -26.34 -12.34
C MET A 59 54.24 -25.73 -13.15
N VAL A 60 54.68 -24.49 -12.80
CA VAL A 60 55.73 -23.83 -13.57
C VAL A 60 57.09 -24.51 -13.39
N SER A 61 57.68 -24.91 -14.48
CA SER A 61 59.06 -25.44 -14.53
C SER A 61 60.11 -24.40 -14.92
N ASP A 62 59.71 -23.47 -15.82
CA ASP A 62 60.56 -22.40 -16.31
C ASP A 62 59.77 -21.08 -16.30
N VAL A 63 60.25 -20.10 -15.53
CA VAL A 63 59.63 -18.76 -15.43
C VAL A 63 59.84 -17.94 -16.70
N ALA A 64 60.89 -18.25 -17.47
CA ALA A 64 61.14 -17.58 -18.76
C ALA A 64 60.06 -17.95 -19.79
N LYS A 65 59.54 -19.19 -19.75
CA LYS A 65 58.50 -19.68 -20.66
C LYS A 65 57.31 -20.27 -19.87
N PRO A 66 56.55 -19.42 -19.16
CA PRO A 66 55.43 -19.89 -18.35
C PRO A 66 54.33 -20.51 -19.24
N GLN A 67 53.50 -21.36 -18.63
CA GLN A 67 52.39 -22.01 -19.29
C GLN A 67 51.27 -21.00 -19.67
N PHE A 68 50.37 -21.39 -20.57
CA PHE A 68 49.27 -20.55 -21.08
C PHE A 68 48.30 -20.06 -19.99
N ASN A 69 48.16 -20.80 -18.88
CA ASN A 69 47.35 -20.37 -17.73
C ASN A 69 47.76 -19.00 -17.14
N PHE A 70 49.06 -18.62 -17.29
CA PHE A 70 49.52 -17.28 -16.87
C PHE A 70 48.98 -16.17 -17.77
N THR A 71 48.78 -16.42 -19.07
CA THR A 71 48.11 -15.46 -19.97
C THR A 71 46.67 -15.27 -19.54
N ILE A 72 45.96 -16.36 -19.24
CA ILE A 72 44.59 -16.29 -18.74
C ILE A 72 44.52 -15.50 -17.42
N ALA A 73 45.33 -15.88 -16.43
CA ALA A 73 45.32 -15.26 -15.11
C ALA A 73 45.65 -13.75 -15.16
N ASN A 74 46.68 -13.35 -15.94
CA ASN A 74 47.03 -11.93 -16.06
C ASN A 74 45.95 -11.12 -16.80
N THR A 75 45.30 -11.70 -17.82
CA THR A 75 44.18 -11.10 -18.51
C THR A 75 43.00 -10.90 -17.55
N LEU A 76 42.71 -11.87 -16.69
CA LEU A 76 41.65 -11.75 -15.67
C LEU A 76 42.02 -10.71 -14.61
N PHE A 77 43.29 -10.59 -14.17
CA PHE A 77 43.67 -9.49 -13.25
C PHE A 77 43.44 -8.11 -13.85
N ILE A 78 43.80 -7.92 -15.12
CA ILE A 78 43.51 -6.64 -15.81
C ILE A 78 42.00 -6.42 -15.97
N ALA A 79 41.23 -7.47 -16.31
CA ALA A 79 39.77 -7.39 -16.39
C ALA A 79 39.15 -7.00 -15.04
N ALA A 80 39.63 -7.59 -13.95
CA ALA A 80 39.19 -7.23 -12.60
C ALA A 80 39.50 -5.75 -12.27
N ALA A 81 40.71 -5.29 -12.57
CA ALA A 81 41.13 -3.90 -12.35
C ALA A 81 40.30 -2.90 -13.20
N VAL A 82 39.98 -3.23 -14.44
CA VAL A 82 39.10 -2.43 -15.33
C VAL A 82 37.71 -2.37 -14.75
N LEU A 83 37.10 -3.49 -14.33
CA LEU A 83 35.78 -3.50 -13.74
C LEU A 83 35.72 -2.72 -12.41
N GLN A 84 36.76 -2.80 -11.58
CA GLN A 84 36.89 -1.98 -10.37
C GLN A 84 36.98 -0.49 -10.72
N GLY A 85 37.71 -0.13 -11.78
CA GLY A 85 37.77 1.24 -12.31
C GLY A 85 36.41 1.72 -12.82
N LEU A 86 35.67 0.89 -13.55
CA LEU A 86 34.30 1.15 -13.99
C LEU A 86 33.35 1.33 -12.79
N PHE A 87 33.51 0.54 -11.73
CA PHE A 87 32.79 0.77 -10.48
C PHE A 87 33.08 2.19 -9.93
N CYS A 88 34.34 2.55 -9.75
CA CYS A 88 34.71 3.87 -9.24
C CYS A 88 34.17 5.02 -10.12
N ARG A 89 34.21 4.85 -11.46
CA ARG A 89 33.63 5.80 -12.41
C ARG A 89 32.10 5.87 -12.29
N SER A 90 31.42 4.72 -12.10
CA SER A 90 29.97 4.62 -11.98
C SER A 90 29.41 5.39 -10.77
N LEU A 91 30.25 5.68 -9.78
CA LEU A 91 29.86 6.53 -8.64
C LEU A 91 29.62 8.00 -9.03
N ASN A 92 30.23 8.43 -10.15
CA ASN A 92 30.15 9.82 -10.62
C ASN A 92 29.26 10.00 -11.85
N GLN A 93 29.24 9.01 -12.77
CA GLN A 93 28.55 9.09 -14.06
C GLN A 93 28.05 7.72 -14.51
N LYS A 94 26.97 7.67 -15.30
CA LYS A 94 26.52 6.43 -15.92
C LYS A 94 27.54 5.95 -16.95
N ILE A 95 27.86 4.64 -16.91
CA ILE A 95 28.73 4.00 -17.90
C ILE A 95 27.96 3.82 -19.20
N THR A 96 28.56 4.23 -20.31
CA THR A 96 27.99 4.08 -21.64
C THR A 96 28.31 2.71 -22.24
N ARG A 97 27.47 2.24 -23.17
CA ARG A 97 27.76 0.97 -23.89
C ARG A 97 29.05 1.05 -24.70
N GLN A 98 29.35 2.22 -25.26
CA GLN A 98 30.58 2.44 -26.03
C GLN A 98 31.84 2.26 -25.18
N GLU A 99 31.83 2.79 -23.94
CA GLU A 99 32.93 2.58 -22.99
C GLU A 99 33.10 1.10 -22.66
N LEU A 100 32.01 0.38 -22.44
CA LEU A 100 32.08 -1.05 -22.13
C LEU A 100 32.66 -1.85 -23.31
N TYR A 101 32.25 -1.54 -24.53
CA TYR A 101 32.82 -2.16 -25.74
C TYR A 101 34.31 -1.81 -25.92
N ALA A 102 34.70 -0.55 -25.70
CA ALA A 102 36.09 -0.13 -25.80
C ALA A 102 36.99 -0.89 -24.81
N PHE A 103 36.57 -1.07 -23.56
CA PHE A 103 37.28 -1.86 -22.57
C PHE A 103 37.30 -3.34 -22.92
N GLY A 104 36.21 -3.89 -23.46
CA GLY A 104 36.19 -5.29 -23.93
C GLY A 104 37.17 -5.54 -25.07
N VAL A 105 37.20 -4.65 -26.08
CA VAL A 105 38.19 -4.73 -27.18
C VAL A 105 39.61 -4.57 -26.65
N GLY A 106 39.83 -3.60 -25.74
CA GLY A 106 41.14 -3.40 -25.10
C GLY A 106 41.63 -4.62 -24.35
N LEU A 107 40.74 -5.36 -23.69
CA LEU A 107 41.07 -6.59 -22.97
C LEU A 107 41.49 -7.73 -23.93
N VAL A 108 40.78 -7.87 -25.06
CA VAL A 108 41.14 -8.86 -26.09
C VAL A 108 42.52 -8.53 -26.70
N LEU A 109 42.76 -7.28 -27.04
CA LEU A 109 44.05 -6.81 -27.54
C LEU A 109 45.16 -7.05 -26.51
N PHE A 110 44.91 -6.78 -25.25
CA PHE A 110 45.86 -7.08 -24.17
C PHE A 110 46.18 -8.59 -24.09
N ALA A 111 45.16 -9.46 -24.15
CA ALA A 111 45.36 -10.90 -24.09
C ALA A 111 46.27 -11.40 -25.25
N LEU A 112 46.03 -10.88 -26.45
CA LEU A 112 46.88 -11.20 -27.64
C LEU A 112 48.31 -10.68 -27.46
N LEU A 113 48.47 -9.45 -27.01
CA LEU A 113 49.77 -8.85 -26.74
C LEU A 113 50.51 -9.63 -25.64
N PHE A 114 49.83 -9.96 -24.57
CA PHE A 114 50.46 -10.69 -23.45
C PHE A 114 50.88 -12.12 -23.87
N GLU A 115 50.09 -12.78 -24.73
CA GLU A 115 50.45 -14.09 -25.27
C GLU A 115 51.73 -14.03 -26.12
N THR A 116 51.87 -13.03 -26.97
CA THR A 116 53.10 -12.84 -27.72
C THR A 116 54.32 -12.58 -26.80
N MET A 117 54.15 -11.78 -25.75
CA MET A 117 55.18 -11.56 -24.73
C MET A 117 55.47 -12.79 -23.89
N ARG A 118 54.49 -13.65 -23.66
CA ARG A 118 54.68 -14.95 -22.97
C ARG A 118 55.60 -15.88 -23.80
N LEU A 119 55.41 -15.90 -25.11
CA LEU A 119 56.17 -16.80 -26.01
C LEU A 119 57.59 -16.28 -26.35
N GLN A 120 57.72 -14.96 -26.49
CA GLN A 120 58.96 -14.34 -27.01
C GLN A 120 59.66 -13.38 -26.05
N GLY A 121 58.90 -12.86 -25.02
CA GLY A 121 59.40 -11.83 -24.12
C GLY A 121 60.11 -12.40 -22.90
N THR A 122 60.89 -11.53 -22.24
CA THR A 122 61.55 -11.84 -20.95
C THR A 122 60.57 -11.71 -19.77
N PHE A 123 60.96 -12.25 -18.62
CA PHE A 123 60.19 -12.13 -17.38
C PHE A 123 60.01 -10.65 -17.00
N GLU A 124 61.07 -9.83 -17.12
CA GLU A 124 61.07 -8.41 -16.82
C GLU A 124 60.08 -7.65 -17.69
N LEU A 125 60.10 -7.86 -19.02
CA LEU A 125 59.22 -7.20 -19.95
C LEU A 125 57.74 -7.45 -19.60
N ARG A 126 57.35 -8.70 -19.35
CA ARG A 126 56.00 -9.07 -18.96
C ARG A 126 55.58 -8.38 -17.65
N THR A 127 56.47 -8.37 -16.66
CA THR A 127 56.19 -7.76 -15.35
C THR A 127 56.07 -6.23 -15.43
N ILE A 128 56.95 -5.57 -16.21
CA ILE A 128 56.92 -4.12 -16.44
C ILE A 128 55.62 -3.72 -17.14
N VAL A 129 55.20 -4.42 -18.19
CA VAL A 129 53.96 -4.12 -18.92
C VAL A 129 52.78 -4.31 -18.03
N MET A 130 52.71 -5.41 -17.24
CA MET A 130 51.60 -5.61 -16.27
C MET A 130 51.55 -4.51 -15.22
N ALA A 131 52.68 -4.15 -14.63
CA ALA A 131 52.75 -3.12 -13.60
C ALA A 131 52.44 -1.71 -14.15
N SER A 132 52.85 -1.40 -15.38
CA SER A 132 52.57 -0.12 -16.05
C SER A 132 51.06 0.02 -16.33
N LEU A 133 50.44 -1.01 -16.91
CA LEU A 133 49.00 -0.99 -17.19
C LEU A 133 48.19 -0.91 -15.89
N ALA A 134 48.54 -1.68 -14.86
CA ALA A 134 47.91 -1.62 -13.56
C ALA A 134 48.06 -0.23 -12.91
N SER A 135 49.22 0.42 -13.03
CA SER A 135 49.45 1.80 -12.53
C SER A 135 48.53 2.82 -13.17
N VAL A 136 48.32 2.72 -14.50
CA VAL A 136 47.37 3.60 -15.21
C VAL A 136 45.96 3.37 -14.70
N LEU A 137 45.52 2.13 -14.52
CA LEU A 137 44.18 1.79 -14.01
C LEU A 137 43.99 2.26 -12.57
N TYR A 138 44.97 2.10 -11.68
CA TYR A 138 44.89 2.58 -10.30
C TYR A 138 44.87 4.11 -10.23
N ALA A 139 45.66 4.80 -11.03
CA ALA A 139 45.62 6.28 -11.11
C ALA A 139 44.24 6.77 -11.57
N TRP A 140 43.67 6.11 -12.57
CA TRP A 140 42.29 6.41 -13.01
C TRP A 140 41.25 6.18 -11.89
N GLN A 141 41.35 5.07 -11.15
CA GLN A 141 40.49 4.79 -9.99
C GLN A 141 40.60 5.87 -8.92
N ILE A 142 41.84 6.27 -8.55
CA ILE A 142 42.10 7.32 -7.53
C ILE A 142 41.43 8.64 -7.95
N LEU A 143 41.56 9.04 -9.21
CA LEU A 143 40.93 10.26 -9.71
C LEU A 143 39.40 10.20 -9.60
N ALA A 144 38.80 9.05 -9.94
CA ALA A 144 37.37 8.83 -9.84
C ALA A 144 36.87 8.86 -8.37
N ILE A 145 37.62 8.22 -7.46
CA ILE A 145 37.30 8.21 -6.03
C ILE A 145 37.42 9.61 -5.43
N ARG A 146 38.50 10.36 -5.75
CA ARG A 146 38.69 11.74 -5.28
C ARG A 146 37.53 12.66 -5.68
N LYS A 147 37.09 12.54 -6.94
CA LYS A 147 35.92 13.30 -7.43
C LYS A 147 34.66 12.99 -6.61
N ARG A 148 34.41 11.73 -6.28
CA ARG A 148 33.25 11.32 -5.48
C ARG A 148 33.33 11.81 -4.04
N ARG A 149 34.52 11.76 -3.43
CA ARG A 149 34.74 12.20 -2.04
C ARG A 149 34.49 13.67 -1.78
N VAL A 150 34.58 14.51 -2.81
CA VAL A 150 34.20 15.94 -2.70
C VAL A 150 32.70 16.10 -2.48
N VAL A 151 31.90 15.18 -3.04
CA VAL A 151 30.43 15.23 -2.98
C VAL A 151 29.88 14.43 -1.79
N GLU A 152 30.57 13.35 -1.40
CA GLU A 152 30.09 12.39 -0.42
C GLU A 152 31.15 12.12 0.66
N ALA A 153 30.84 12.47 1.91
CA ALA A 153 31.73 12.27 3.05
C ALA A 153 31.57 10.84 3.59
N SER A 154 32.18 9.85 2.92
CA SER A 154 32.21 8.45 3.35
C SER A 154 33.62 8.08 3.86
N SER A 155 33.66 7.40 5.02
CA SER A 155 34.91 6.86 5.58
C SER A 155 35.43 5.71 4.73
N GLN A 156 34.54 4.91 4.14
CA GLN A 156 34.88 3.77 3.31
C GLN A 156 35.52 4.20 1.98
N LEU A 157 35.06 5.31 1.40
CA LEU A 157 35.74 5.90 0.23
C LEU A 157 37.15 6.43 0.54
N LYS A 158 37.42 6.86 1.78
CA LYS A 158 38.79 7.22 2.22
C LYS A 158 39.67 5.96 2.25
N TYR A 159 39.19 4.88 2.87
CA TYR A 159 39.95 3.61 2.94
C TYR A 159 40.18 3.03 1.55
N LEU A 160 39.18 3.07 0.66
CA LEU A 160 39.34 2.68 -0.73
C LEU A 160 40.44 3.48 -1.43
N GLN A 161 40.46 4.81 -1.24
CA GLN A 161 41.49 5.67 -1.82
C GLN A 161 42.88 5.31 -1.29
N TYR A 162 43.04 5.06 0.02
CA TYR A 162 44.32 4.69 0.60
C TYR A 162 44.80 3.34 0.08
N ALA A 163 43.91 2.34 0.01
CA ALA A 163 44.25 1.03 -0.52
C ALA A 163 44.69 1.10 -1.99
N THR A 164 43.89 1.79 -2.85
CA THR A 164 44.23 1.96 -4.28
C THR A 164 45.52 2.80 -4.48
N THR A 165 45.79 3.78 -3.61
CA THR A 165 47.04 4.54 -3.64
C THR A 165 48.22 3.64 -3.31
N ALA A 166 48.10 2.75 -2.33
CA ALA A 166 49.10 1.77 -1.98
C ALA A 166 49.33 0.77 -3.14
N GLU A 167 48.24 0.29 -3.78
CA GLU A 167 48.36 -0.58 -5.00
C GLU A 167 49.18 0.12 -6.10
N LEU A 168 48.93 1.41 -6.35
CA LEU A 168 49.72 2.20 -7.30
C LEU A 168 51.17 2.28 -6.93
N LEU A 169 51.47 2.59 -5.65
CA LEU A 169 52.87 2.65 -5.19
C LEU A 169 53.63 1.33 -5.32
N PHE A 170 52.97 0.23 -4.97
CA PHE A 170 53.59 -1.11 -5.14
C PHE A 170 53.75 -1.50 -6.61
N ALA A 171 52.81 -1.11 -7.49
CA ALA A 171 52.98 -1.32 -8.94
C ALA A 171 54.14 -0.52 -9.51
N LEU A 172 54.29 0.75 -9.12
CA LEU A 172 55.43 1.59 -9.52
C LEU A 172 56.75 1.11 -8.95
N SER A 173 56.80 0.64 -7.70
CA SER A 173 58.01 0.06 -7.10
C SER A 173 58.53 -1.15 -7.85
N ARG A 174 57.62 -2.01 -8.36
CA ARG A 174 58.00 -3.16 -9.22
C ARG A 174 58.69 -2.71 -10.51
N ILE A 175 58.19 -1.66 -11.13
CA ILE A 175 58.83 -1.08 -12.32
C ILE A 175 60.23 -0.54 -11.97
N GLY A 176 60.34 0.23 -10.88
CA GLY A 176 61.63 0.76 -10.41
C GLY A 176 62.67 -0.33 -10.11
N ILE A 177 62.25 -1.40 -9.41
CA ILE A 177 63.14 -2.51 -9.09
C ILE A 177 63.67 -3.17 -10.36
N LEU A 178 62.82 -3.41 -11.38
CA LEU A 178 63.22 -4.11 -12.61
C LEU A 178 64.06 -3.24 -13.56
N ILE A 179 63.89 -1.93 -13.53
CA ILE A 179 64.71 -0.96 -14.30
C ILE A 179 66.09 -0.82 -13.65
N ALA A 180 66.16 -0.79 -12.31
CA ALA A 180 67.40 -0.57 -11.59
C ALA A 180 68.38 -1.73 -11.74
N GLN A 181 67.86 -2.96 -11.80
CA GLN A 181 68.69 -4.20 -11.96
C GLN A 181 67.98 -5.18 -12.87
N PRO A 182 68.47 -5.48 -14.08
CA PRO A 182 67.94 -6.53 -14.91
C PRO A 182 68.33 -7.90 -14.33
N TYR A 183 67.32 -8.74 -14.13
CA TYR A 183 67.44 -10.08 -13.56
C TYR A 183 67.20 -11.16 -14.63
N ALA A 184 68.16 -12.01 -14.92
CA ALA A 184 67.94 -13.19 -15.77
C ALA A 184 67.25 -14.28 -14.95
N VAL A 185 65.90 -14.17 -14.79
CA VAL A 185 65.11 -15.14 -13.98
C VAL A 185 64.70 -16.33 -14.85
N ARG A 186 65.15 -17.53 -14.49
CA ARG A 186 64.70 -18.80 -15.07
C ARG A 186 63.83 -19.62 -14.11
N ASP A 187 64.15 -19.56 -12.82
CA ASP A 187 63.42 -20.28 -11.76
C ASP A 187 62.76 -19.34 -10.78
N VAL A 188 61.65 -19.79 -10.16
CA VAL A 188 60.91 -19.01 -9.14
C VAL A 188 61.80 -18.60 -7.98
N GLU A 189 62.83 -19.36 -7.67
CA GLU A 189 63.75 -19.06 -6.57
C GLU A 189 64.74 -17.93 -6.86
N GLN A 190 64.94 -17.60 -8.15
CA GLN A 190 65.76 -16.47 -8.58
C GLN A 190 65.01 -15.14 -8.60
N ILE A 191 63.69 -15.13 -8.38
CA ILE A 191 62.92 -13.90 -8.34
C ILE A 191 63.35 -13.08 -7.09
N PRO A 192 63.71 -11.80 -7.25
CA PRO A 192 64.09 -10.95 -6.16
C PRO A 192 63.06 -10.91 -5.05
N GLN A 193 63.47 -11.10 -3.80
CA GLN A 193 62.55 -11.09 -2.64
C GLN A 193 61.70 -9.82 -2.56
N PHE A 194 62.29 -8.66 -2.84
CA PHE A 194 61.56 -7.36 -2.85
C PHE A 194 60.46 -7.34 -3.92
N LEU A 195 60.62 -7.98 -5.08
CA LEU A 195 59.61 -8.06 -6.11
C LEU A 195 58.47 -8.98 -5.67
N ILE A 196 58.75 -10.06 -5.01
CA ILE A 196 57.76 -10.95 -4.41
C ILE A 196 56.97 -10.19 -3.33
N LEU A 197 57.67 -9.52 -2.41
CA LEU A 197 57.03 -8.72 -1.35
C LEU A 197 56.15 -7.63 -1.91
N ALA A 198 56.61 -6.85 -2.89
CA ALA A 198 55.82 -5.81 -3.53
C ALA A 198 54.55 -6.38 -4.16
N THR A 199 54.64 -7.58 -4.80
CA THR A 199 53.45 -8.26 -5.37
C THR A 199 52.48 -8.73 -4.31
N ILE A 200 52.99 -9.29 -3.21
CA ILE A 200 52.20 -9.76 -2.08
C ILE A 200 51.42 -8.56 -1.47
N PHE A 201 52.14 -7.48 -1.13
CA PHE A 201 51.51 -6.29 -0.57
C PHE A 201 50.48 -5.64 -1.50
N GLN A 202 50.77 -5.59 -2.81
CA GLN A 202 49.82 -5.09 -3.79
C GLN A 202 48.50 -5.89 -3.78
N LEU A 203 48.57 -7.24 -3.75
CA LEU A 203 47.39 -8.11 -3.72
C LEU A 203 46.63 -8.03 -2.40
N VAL A 204 47.34 -7.84 -1.26
CA VAL A 204 46.69 -7.56 0.03
C VAL A 204 45.91 -6.24 -0.05
N MET A 205 46.51 -5.15 -0.58
CA MET A 205 45.85 -3.88 -0.74
C MET A 205 44.66 -4.00 -1.68
N ASN A 206 44.74 -4.80 -2.74
CA ASN A 206 43.60 -5.08 -3.61
C ASN A 206 42.45 -5.77 -2.85
N SER A 207 42.72 -6.73 -1.99
CA SER A 207 41.69 -7.35 -1.15
C SER A 207 41.06 -6.32 -0.15
N LEU A 208 41.89 -5.44 0.41
CA LEU A 208 41.39 -4.32 1.25
C LEU A 208 40.52 -3.32 0.45
N SER A 209 40.88 -3.08 -0.82
CA SER A 209 40.02 -2.26 -1.72
C SER A 209 38.64 -2.87 -1.89
N TYR A 210 38.53 -4.20 -2.08
CA TYR A 210 37.23 -4.89 -2.14
C TYR A 210 36.45 -4.82 -0.84
N ILE A 211 37.13 -4.95 0.30
CA ILE A 211 36.51 -4.79 1.63
C ILE A 211 35.98 -3.37 1.81
N ALA A 212 36.76 -2.36 1.42
CA ALA A 212 36.34 -0.97 1.49
C ALA A 212 35.12 -0.65 0.60
N ILE A 213 35.05 -1.25 -0.59
CA ILE A 213 33.88 -1.16 -1.48
C ILE A 213 32.66 -1.82 -0.84
N GLY A 214 32.84 -3.00 -0.21
CA GLY A 214 31.78 -3.68 0.54
C GLY A 214 31.25 -2.85 1.71
N GLY A 215 32.16 -2.22 2.47
CA GLY A 215 31.83 -1.29 3.53
C GLY A 215 31.06 -0.05 3.03
N TYR A 216 31.48 0.52 1.90
CA TYR A 216 30.77 1.65 1.27
C TYR A 216 29.34 1.25 0.84
N TRP A 217 29.16 0.08 0.28
CA TRP A 217 27.85 -0.43 -0.06
C TRP A 217 26.98 -0.67 1.17
N SER A 218 27.54 -1.25 2.24
CA SER A 218 26.83 -1.42 3.53
C SER A 218 26.42 -0.08 4.14
N GLU A 219 27.31 0.93 4.09
CA GLU A 219 27.02 2.31 4.54
C GLU A 219 25.82 2.89 3.77
N ARG A 220 25.76 2.72 2.46
CA ARG A 220 24.63 3.17 1.62
C ARG A 220 23.32 2.46 1.96
N ILE A 221 23.35 1.17 2.25
CA ILE A 221 22.16 0.43 2.70
C ILE A 221 21.66 0.99 4.03
N SER A 222 22.57 1.23 4.97
CA SER A 222 22.20 1.79 6.28
C SER A 222 21.52 3.14 6.15
N TYR A 223 22.04 4.05 5.34
CA TYR A 223 21.40 5.33 5.05
C TYR A 223 20.04 5.18 4.37
N ALA A 224 19.89 4.26 3.42
CA ALA A 224 18.62 4.02 2.75
C ALA A 224 17.57 3.46 3.73
N ASN A 225 17.97 2.58 4.66
CA ASN A 225 17.10 2.01 5.68
C ASN A 225 16.62 3.09 6.67
N ILE A 226 17.53 3.93 7.17
CA ILE A 226 17.19 5.02 8.09
C ILE A 226 16.21 5.98 7.41
N ARG A 227 16.47 6.37 6.18
CA ARG A 227 15.59 7.25 5.43
C ARG A 227 14.20 6.65 5.24
N SER A 228 14.12 5.37 4.86
CA SER A 228 12.84 4.66 4.70
C SER A 228 12.06 4.56 6.02
N GLN A 229 12.76 4.38 7.15
CA GLN A 229 12.12 4.38 8.47
C GLN A 229 11.53 5.74 8.83
N ILE A 230 12.26 6.83 8.57
CA ILE A 230 11.79 8.21 8.81
C ILE A 230 10.54 8.49 7.94
N GLU A 231 10.61 8.21 6.63
CA GLU A 231 9.48 8.39 5.71
C GLU A 231 8.24 7.58 6.14
N ASN A 232 8.43 6.33 6.60
CA ASN A 232 7.33 5.49 7.09
C ASN A 232 6.72 6.03 8.41
N GLN A 233 7.53 6.62 9.28
CA GLN A 233 7.04 7.20 10.52
C GLN A 233 6.23 8.47 10.24
N GLU A 234 6.71 9.34 9.37
CA GLU A 234 5.99 10.55 8.93
C GLU A 234 4.63 10.21 8.31
N VAL A 235 4.57 9.19 7.45
CA VAL A 235 3.30 8.71 6.87
C VAL A 235 2.33 8.22 7.96
N LYS A 236 2.82 7.50 8.97
CA LYS A 236 1.97 7.05 10.09
C LYS A 236 1.40 8.22 10.89
N GLU A 237 2.20 9.23 11.17
CA GLU A 237 1.77 10.44 11.89
C GLU A 237 0.70 11.19 11.10
N LEU A 238 0.89 11.40 9.79
CA LEU A 238 -0.10 12.02 8.91
C LEU A 238 -1.41 11.24 8.83
N LEU A 239 -1.36 9.91 8.83
CA LEU A 239 -2.57 9.07 8.85
C LEU A 239 -3.35 9.23 10.17
N LEU A 240 -2.67 9.28 11.31
CA LEU A 240 -3.29 9.52 12.62
C LEU A 240 -3.92 10.92 12.71
N GLU A 241 -3.21 11.94 12.22
CA GLU A 241 -3.74 13.30 12.16
C GLU A 241 -4.99 13.38 11.28
N ARG A 242 -4.94 12.75 10.10
CA ARG A 242 -6.10 12.67 9.21
C ARG A 242 -7.30 12.00 9.89
N GLU A 243 -7.07 10.90 10.61
CA GLU A 243 -8.14 10.18 11.33
C GLU A 243 -8.76 11.06 12.43
N THR A 244 -7.95 11.77 13.19
CA THR A 244 -8.41 12.70 14.24
C THR A 244 -9.21 13.88 13.65
N LEU A 245 -8.77 14.43 12.52
CA LEU A 245 -9.49 15.49 11.80
C LEU A 245 -10.85 14.99 11.27
N ILE A 246 -10.90 13.81 10.67
CA ILE A 246 -12.15 13.20 10.19
C ILE A 246 -13.13 13.02 11.36
N ASN A 247 -12.68 12.47 12.48
CA ASN A 247 -13.50 12.26 13.65
C ASN A 247 -13.99 13.59 14.25
N SER A 248 -13.16 14.63 14.25
CA SER A 248 -13.52 15.96 14.70
C SER A 248 -14.57 16.61 13.78
N LEU A 249 -14.42 16.48 12.46
CA LEU A 249 -15.39 16.95 11.48
C LEU A 249 -16.72 16.23 11.59
N LEU A 250 -16.71 14.90 11.78
CA LEU A 250 -17.93 14.12 11.99
C LEU A 250 -18.66 14.57 13.26
N LYS A 251 -17.93 14.80 14.37
CA LYS A 251 -18.47 15.30 15.62
C LYS A 251 -19.03 16.71 15.48
N ALA A 252 -18.33 17.61 14.82
CA ALA A 252 -18.79 18.97 14.55
C ALA A 252 -20.04 18.97 13.67
N ASN A 253 -20.07 18.17 12.62
CA ASN A 253 -21.22 18.05 11.72
C ASN A 253 -22.45 17.48 12.45
N LYS A 254 -22.26 16.49 13.34
CA LYS A 254 -23.32 15.95 14.22
C LYS A 254 -23.86 17.06 15.13
N THR A 255 -23.02 17.91 15.70
CA THR A 255 -23.41 19.00 16.59
C THR A 255 -24.20 20.11 15.87
N VAL A 256 -23.73 20.51 14.67
CA VAL A 256 -24.41 21.53 13.84
C VAL A 256 -25.76 21.00 13.36
N ALA A 257 -25.82 19.76 12.87
CA ALA A 257 -27.07 19.11 12.48
C ALA A 257 -28.07 19.05 13.68
N THR A 258 -27.55 18.71 14.88
CA THR A 258 -28.37 18.72 16.13
C THR A 258 -28.91 20.08 16.46
N GLY A 259 -28.14 21.15 16.35
CA GLY A 259 -28.57 22.52 16.65
C GLY A 259 -29.67 23.03 15.71
N ALA A 260 -29.53 22.86 14.41
CA ALA A 260 -30.49 23.19 13.41
C ALA A 260 -31.80 22.37 13.54
N LEU A 261 -31.66 21.11 13.92
CA LEU A 261 -32.76 20.17 14.13
C LEU A 261 -33.55 20.47 15.41
N SER A 262 -32.90 20.91 16.49
CA SER A 262 -33.54 21.10 17.80
C SER A 262 -34.68 22.07 17.74
N ALA A 263 -34.57 23.19 17.02
CA ALA A 263 -35.64 24.20 16.87
C ALA A 263 -36.83 23.64 16.08
N SER A 264 -36.58 22.94 14.98
CA SER A 264 -37.63 22.36 14.14
C SER A 264 -38.34 21.19 14.84
N ILE A 265 -37.61 20.36 15.55
CA ILE A 265 -38.16 19.25 16.33
C ILE A 265 -38.99 19.74 17.52
N ALA A 266 -38.52 20.76 18.23
CA ALA A 266 -39.30 21.37 19.31
C ALA A 266 -40.63 21.90 18.76
N HIS A 267 -40.64 22.53 17.58
CA HIS A 267 -41.86 22.96 16.93
C HIS A 267 -42.80 21.80 16.57
N GLU A 268 -42.29 20.75 15.97
CA GLU A 268 -43.05 19.55 15.58
C GLU A 268 -43.57 18.73 16.78
N LEU A 269 -42.87 18.73 17.91
CA LEU A 269 -43.33 18.12 19.17
C LEU A 269 -44.41 18.96 19.86
N ASN A 270 -44.25 20.27 19.84
CA ASN A 270 -45.22 21.19 20.46
C ASN A 270 -46.57 21.16 19.74
N GLN A 271 -46.65 20.87 18.44
CA GLN A 271 -47.89 20.77 17.69
C GLN A 271 -48.86 19.70 18.22
N PRO A 272 -48.50 18.39 18.25
CA PRO A 272 -49.37 17.34 18.76
C PRO A 272 -49.65 17.49 20.26
N LEU A 273 -48.65 17.94 21.04
CA LEU A 273 -48.86 18.19 22.48
C LEU A 273 -49.80 19.36 22.71
N GLY A 274 -49.69 20.45 21.94
CA GLY A 274 -50.62 21.60 22.02
C GLY A 274 -52.03 21.22 21.57
N ALA A 275 -52.17 20.45 20.47
CA ALA A 275 -53.47 19.97 20.02
C ALA A 275 -54.10 19.02 21.07
N SER A 276 -53.32 18.10 21.62
CA SER A 276 -53.79 17.24 22.72
C SER A 276 -54.24 18.05 23.94
N HIS A 277 -53.47 19.06 24.32
CA HIS A 277 -53.85 19.95 25.46
C HIS A 277 -55.15 20.65 25.22
N LEU A 278 -55.38 21.27 24.07
CA LEU A 278 -56.62 21.94 23.70
C LEU A 278 -57.80 20.97 23.66
N ASN A 279 -57.65 19.80 23.11
CA ASN A 279 -58.68 18.76 23.07
C ASN A 279 -59.05 18.26 24.46
N ILE A 280 -58.11 18.12 25.38
CA ILE A 280 -58.36 17.79 26.79
C ILE A 280 -59.15 18.91 27.48
N GLN A 281 -58.73 20.17 27.32
CA GLN A 281 -59.44 21.33 27.90
C GLN A 281 -60.89 21.46 27.37
N PHE A 282 -61.04 21.24 26.07
CA PHE A 282 -62.39 21.28 25.44
C PHE A 282 -63.29 20.16 26.00
N LEU A 283 -62.74 18.91 26.11
CA LEU A 283 -63.48 17.79 26.68
C LEU A 283 -63.82 18.03 28.17
N GLN A 284 -62.90 18.56 28.97
CA GLN A 284 -63.14 18.94 30.38
C GLN A 284 -64.25 19.95 30.52
N LYS A 285 -64.24 20.99 29.67
CA LYS A 285 -65.28 22.01 29.68
C LYS A 285 -66.65 21.42 29.33
N LYS A 286 -66.75 20.63 28.27
CA LYS A 286 -68.01 19.98 27.85
C LYS A 286 -68.53 18.97 28.90
N LEU A 287 -67.63 18.25 29.58
CA LEU A 287 -68.05 17.42 30.71
C LEU A 287 -68.59 18.21 31.88
N ALA A 288 -68.00 19.38 32.19
CA ALA A 288 -68.49 20.25 33.29
C ALA A 288 -69.88 20.88 32.95
N ASP A 289 -70.12 21.18 31.67
CA ASP A 289 -71.37 21.72 31.20
C ASP A 289 -72.48 20.68 31.02
N GLY A 290 -72.20 19.39 31.23
CA GLY A 290 -73.13 18.27 31.05
C GLY A 290 -73.58 17.99 29.62
N GLU A 291 -72.90 18.57 28.64
CA GLU A 291 -73.18 18.50 27.18
C GLU A 291 -72.29 17.51 26.38
N VAL A 292 -72.03 16.39 26.93
CA VAL A 292 -71.10 15.44 26.20
C VAL A 292 -71.91 14.43 25.42
N ASP A 293 -71.83 14.54 24.06
CA ASP A 293 -72.28 13.50 23.16
C ASP A 293 -71.25 12.38 23.13
N PRO A 294 -71.62 11.10 23.33
CA PRO A 294 -70.75 9.95 23.27
C PRO A 294 -69.94 9.85 21.97
N LYS A 295 -70.49 10.32 20.88
CA LYS A 295 -69.82 10.32 19.55
C LYS A 295 -68.69 11.34 19.51
N LEU A 296 -68.94 12.57 20.01
CA LEU A 296 -67.91 13.63 20.11
C LEU A 296 -66.82 13.24 21.09
N GLN A 297 -67.15 12.62 22.23
CA GLN A 297 -66.17 12.12 23.17
C GLN A 297 -65.23 11.10 22.52
N LYS A 298 -65.77 10.16 21.74
CA LYS A 298 -64.98 9.16 21.02
C LYS A 298 -64.05 9.81 20.00
N GLU A 299 -64.55 10.77 19.21
CA GLU A 299 -63.71 11.51 18.22
C GLU A 299 -62.56 12.26 18.89
N ILE A 300 -62.77 12.88 20.03
CA ILE A 300 -61.72 13.58 20.78
C ILE A 300 -60.69 12.58 21.32
N LEU A 301 -61.13 11.46 21.90
CA LEU A 301 -60.23 10.41 22.39
C LEU A 301 -59.41 9.79 21.27
N ASP A 302 -59.99 9.50 20.12
CA ASP A 302 -59.30 9.00 18.95
C ASP A 302 -58.26 10.02 18.42
N THR A 303 -58.57 11.30 18.44
CA THR A 303 -57.61 12.38 18.08
C THR A 303 -56.47 12.47 19.09
N LEU A 304 -56.75 12.44 20.40
CA LEU A 304 -55.72 12.40 21.44
C LEU A 304 -54.76 11.22 21.31
N LEU A 305 -55.31 10.03 21.01
CA LEU A 305 -54.51 8.84 20.79
C LEU A 305 -53.57 9.01 19.57
N SER A 306 -54.12 9.58 18.49
CA SER A 306 -53.34 9.87 17.27
C SER A 306 -52.22 10.90 17.53
N ASP A 307 -52.50 11.97 18.24
CA ASP A 307 -51.51 13.01 18.60
C ASP A 307 -50.42 12.45 19.51
N ASN A 308 -50.74 11.58 20.47
CA ASN A 308 -49.78 10.93 21.33
C ASN A 308 -48.90 9.95 20.56
N GLN A 309 -49.48 9.16 19.65
CA GLN A 309 -48.70 8.27 18.75
C GLN A 309 -47.78 9.07 17.86
N ARG A 310 -48.19 10.24 17.39
CA ARG A 310 -47.38 11.17 16.59
C ARG A 310 -46.16 11.65 17.40
N ALA A 311 -46.38 12.16 18.62
CA ALA A 311 -45.31 12.61 19.52
C ALA A 311 -44.29 11.45 19.82
N ALA A 312 -44.79 10.26 20.13
CA ALA A 312 -43.96 9.10 20.39
C ALA A 312 -43.10 8.69 19.18
N THR A 313 -43.61 8.90 17.97
CA THR A 313 -42.87 8.61 16.72
C THR A 313 -41.72 9.61 16.53
N ILE A 314 -41.96 10.91 16.81
CA ILE A 314 -40.93 11.97 16.77
C ILE A 314 -39.79 11.63 17.77
N ILE A 315 -40.16 11.27 19.02
CA ILE A 315 -39.17 10.93 20.05
C ILE A 315 -38.36 9.70 19.68
N ARG A 316 -38.98 8.67 19.09
CA ARG A 316 -38.24 7.47 18.61
C ARG A 316 -37.28 7.80 17.48
N ALA A 317 -37.70 8.63 16.51
CA ALA A 317 -36.83 9.09 15.42
C ALA A 317 -35.63 9.87 15.98
N LEU A 318 -35.84 10.74 16.94
CA LEU A 318 -34.76 11.45 17.65
C LEU A 318 -33.79 10.52 18.34
N ARG A 319 -34.29 9.56 19.11
CA ARG A 319 -33.45 8.62 19.81
C ARG A 319 -32.57 7.83 18.85
N SER A 320 -33.08 7.44 17.68
CA SER A 320 -32.30 6.73 16.67
C SER A 320 -31.18 7.58 16.04
N ILE A 321 -31.32 8.90 16.00
CA ILE A 321 -30.29 9.85 15.51
C ILE A 321 -29.16 10.03 16.52
N PHE A 322 -29.52 10.05 17.83
CA PHE A 322 -28.60 10.40 18.92
C PHE A 322 -28.00 9.18 19.63
N SER A 323 -28.58 8.00 19.48
CA SER A 323 -28.00 6.80 20.08
C SER A 323 -26.73 6.38 19.34
N ASP A 324 -25.60 6.47 20.05
CA ASP A 324 -24.32 5.84 19.64
C ASP A 324 -24.31 4.33 19.95
N GLU A 325 -25.48 3.73 20.19
CA GLU A 325 -25.59 2.29 20.44
C GLU A 325 -25.03 1.53 19.23
N LYS A 326 -24.00 0.71 19.49
CA LYS A 326 -23.44 -0.16 18.47
C LYS A 326 -24.57 -1.04 17.91
N LEU A 327 -24.68 -1.07 16.59
CA LEU A 327 -25.54 -2.04 15.92
C LEU A 327 -25.25 -3.44 16.48
N MET A 328 -26.28 -4.09 16.98
CA MET A 328 -26.24 -5.52 17.33
C MET A 328 -26.96 -6.27 16.20
N PRO A 329 -26.29 -6.56 15.07
CA PRO A 329 -26.92 -7.26 13.98
C PRO A 329 -27.14 -8.72 14.35
N GLU A 330 -28.35 -9.20 14.17
CA GLU A 330 -28.75 -10.60 14.29
C GLU A 330 -29.09 -11.19 12.92
N SER A 331 -28.93 -12.49 12.78
CA SER A 331 -29.36 -13.19 11.55
C SER A 331 -30.85 -13.43 11.64
N ILE A 332 -31.62 -12.80 10.77
CA ILE A 332 -33.08 -12.91 10.72
C ILE A 332 -33.56 -13.47 9.39
N ASN A 333 -34.67 -14.19 9.45
CA ASN A 333 -35.41 -14.59 8.26
C ASN A 333 -36.38 -13.46 7.88
N PHE A 334 -36.23 -12.93 6.67
CA PHE A 334 -37.07 -11.82 6.21
C PHE A 334 -38.57 -12.16 6.18
N SER A 335 -38.94 -13.39 5.87
CA SER A 335 -40.33 -13.85 5.91
C SER A 335 -40.95 -13.79 7.30
N GLU A 336 -40.17 -14.07 8.36
CA GLU A 336 -40.62 -13.94 9.76
C GLU A 336 -40.78 -12.46 10.17
N LEU A 337 -39.85 -11.59 9.72
CA LEU A 337 -39.93 -10.16 9.92
C LEU A 337 -41.21 -9.63 9.23
N MET A 338 -41.44 -10.01 7.99
CA MET A 338 -42.66 -9.60 7.26
C MET A 338 -43.95 -10.09 7.94
N SER A 339 -43.96 -11.29 8.49
CA SER A 339 -45.11 -11.80 9.24
C SER A 339 -45.42 -10.90 10.45
N SER A 340 -44.38 -10.42 11.16
CA SER A 340 -44.52 -9.48 12.27
C SER A 340 -45.01 -8.10 11.80
N VAL A 341 -44.49 -7.58 10.69
CA VAL A 341 -44.95 -6.33 10.07
C VAL A 341 -46.42 -6.44 9.65
N MET A 342 -46.79 -7.55 8.99
CA MET A 342 -48.14 -7.81 8.54
C MET A 342 -49.15 -7.87 9.70
N SER A 343 -48.78 -8.41 10.86
CA SER A 343 -49.64 -8.45 12.03
C SER A 343 -50.05 -7.02 12.51
N ILE A 344 -49.15 -6.07 12.34
CA ILE A 344 -49.37 -4.64 12.73
C ILE A 344 -50.22 -3.92 11.72
N VAL A 345 -49.98 -4.07 10.41
CA VAL A 345 -50.65 -3.27 9.36
C VAL A 345 -51.97 -3.88 8.89
N ARG A 346 -52.23 -5.17 9.14
CA ARG A 346 -53.40 -5.92 8.68
C ARG A 346 -54.76 -5.27 9.06
N PRO A 347 -54.96 -4.74 10.27
CA PRO A 347 -56.23 -4.06 10.62
C PRO A 347 -56.52 -2.87 9.73
N GLU A 348 -55.52 -2.02 9.46
CA GLU A 348 -55.66 -0.83 8.65
C GLU A 348 -55.88 -1.16 7.16
N LEU A 349 -55.15 -2.16 6.65
CA LEU A 349 -55.34 -2.67 5.28
C LEU A 349 -56.76 -3.18 5.05
N LYS A 350 -57.34 -3.89 6.03
CA LYS A 350 -58.72 -4.39 5.97
C LYS A 350 -59.73 -3.27 5.94
N VAL A 351 -59.57 -2.27 6.78
CA VAL A 351 -60.48 -1.10 6.86
C VAL A 351 -60.45 -0.29 5.55
N LYS A 352 -59.28 -0.15 4.92
CA LYS A 352 -59.06 0.61 3.68
C LYS A 352 -59.19 -0.18 2.40
N THR A 353 -59.50 -1.46 2.51
CA THR A 353 -59.70 -2.41 1.36
C THR A 353 -58.44 -2.44 0.46
N ILE A 354 -57.25 -2.56 1.07
CA ILE A 354 -55.96 -2.60 0.37
C ILE A 354 -55.42 -4.04 0.42
N GLU A 355 -55.05 -4.59 -0.73
CA GLU A 355 -54.42 -5.90 -0.88
C GLU A 355 -52.89 -5.81 -0.81
N ILE A 356 -52.23 -6.72 -0.11
CA ILE A 356 -50.74 -6.84 -0.13
C ILE A 356 -50.38 -8.12 -0.83
N VAL A 357 -49.44 -8.02 -1.80
CA VAL A 357 -48.84 -9.14 -2.52
C VAL A 357 -47.37 -9.24 -2.09
N LEU A 358 -46.95 -10.42 -1.61
CA LEU A 358 -45.59 -10.70 -1.18
C LEU A 358 -44.89 -11.64 -2.18
N ASN A 359 -43.85 -11.18 -2.83
CA ASN A 359 -43.00 -11.92 -3.74
C ASN A 359 -41.61 -12.05 -3.14
N LEU A 360 -41.43 -12.98 -2.23
CA LEU A 360 -40.17 -13.15 -1.51
C LEU A 360 -39.46 -14.41 -1.97
N GLU A 361 -38.16 -14.32 -2.22
CA GLU A 361 -37.32 -15.50 -2.45
C GLU A 361 -37.27 -16.39 -1.20
N ASN A 362 -37.21 -17.69 -1.44
CA ASN A 362 -37.16 -18.67 -0.34
C ASN A 362 -35.92 -18.49 0.53
N LYS A 363 -36.12 -18.41 1.87
CA LYS A 363 -35.07 -18.33 2.89
C LYS A 363 -34.17 -17.08 2.77
N LEU A 364 -34.77 -15.92 2.51
CA LEU A 364 -34.05 -14.64 2.50
C LEU A 364 -33.52 -14.34 3.92
N LEU A 365 -32.22 -14.50 4.14
CA LEU A 365 -31.55 -14.24 5.41
C LEU A 365 -30.86 -12.87 5.39
N LEU A 366 -31.01 -12.11 6.46
CA LEU A 366 -30.42 -10.78 6.63
C LEU A 366 -29.67 -10.71 7.95
N ARG A 367 -28.53 -10.03 7.97
CA ARG A 367 -27.79 -9.73 9.21
C ARG A 367 -27.98 -8.27 9.58
N VAL A 368 -29.04 -8.00 10.38
CA VAL A 368 -29.51 -6.63 10.66
C VAL A 368 -30.11 -6.51 12.06
N ASN A 369 -30.32 -5.28 12.52
CA ASN A 369 -31.15 -5.04 13.70
C ASN A 369 -32.62 -5.17 13.28
N ARG A 370 -33.31 -6.19 13.86
CA ARG A 370 -34.70 -6.53 13.54
C ARG A 370 -35.66 -5.36 13.68
N SER A 371 -35.58 -4.64 14.80
CA SER A 371 -36.52 -3.54 15.10
C SER A 371 -36.35 -2.35 14.16
N GLU A 372 -35.13 -2.07 13.69
CA GLU A 372 -34.83 -1.00 12.75
C GLU A 372 -35.35 -1.30 11.35
N ILE A 373 -35.12 -2.50 10.85
CA ILE A 373 -35.62 -2.87 9.53
C ILE A 373 -37.16 -3.02 9.55
N GLN A 374 -37.74 -3.49 10.66
CA GLN A 374 -39.17 -3.45 10.86
C GLN A 374 -39.73 -2.02 10.75
N GLN A 375 -39.05 -1.04 11.32
CA GLN A 375 -39.42 0.38 11.23
C GLN A 375 -39.36 0.91 9.80
N VAL A 376 -38.32 0.53 9.02
CA VAL A 376 -38.22 0.89 7.60
C VAL A 376 -39.41 0.36 6.81
N LEU A 377 -39.75 -0.91 6.98
CA LEU A 377 -40.88 -1.54 6.29
C LEU A 377 -42.22 -0.90 6.69
N LEU A 378 -42.46 -0.67 7.97
CA LEU A 378 -43.65 -0.01 8.45
C LEU A 378 -43.80 1.40 7.87
N ASN A 379 -42.72 2.18 7.82
CA ASN A 379 -42.76 3.53 7.23
C ASN A 379 -43.09 3.50 5.74
N LEU A 380 -42.46 2.60 4.96
CA LEU A 380 -42.72 2.47 3.53
C LEU A 380 -44.15 1.99 3.23
N ILE A 381 -44.64 0.99 3.99
CA ILE A 381 -45.99 0.45 3.85
C ILE A 381 -47.03 1.51 4.24
N ASN A 382 -46.84 2.23 5.36
CA ASN A 382 -47.75 3.30 5.80
C ASN A 382 -47.82 4.43 4.77
N ASN A 383 -46.69 4.81 4.14
CA ASN A 383 -46.70 5.80 3.08
C ASN A 383 -47.54 5.32 1.88
N SER A 384 -47.44 4.06 1.51
CA SER A 384 -48.27 3.44 0.45
C SER A 384 -49.73 3.39 0.82
N ILE A 385 -50.08 3.01 2.06
CA ILE A 385 -51.45 3.03 2.58
C ILE A 385 -52.06 4.43 2.52
N GLN A 386 -51.32 5.46 2.94
CA GLN A 386 -51.75 6.84 2.87
C GLN A 386 -51.96 7.31 1.43
N ALA A 387 -51.05 6.97 0.52
CA ALA A 387 -51.17 7.30 -0.89
C ALA A 387 -52.44 6.70 -1.52
N LEU A 388 -52.68 5.43 -1.25
CA LEU A 388 -53.86 4.70 -1.77
C LEU A 388 -55.17 5.13 -1.13
N SER A 389 -55.14 5.56 0.14
CA SER A 389 -56.34 6.02 0.84
C SER A 389 -56.94 7.30 0.23
N SER A 390 -56.17 8.11 -0.43
CA SER A 390 -56.57 9.34 -1.09
C SER A 390 -57.02 9.16 -2.55
N THR A 391 -57.11 7.94 -3.03
CA THR A 391 -57.44 7.62 -4.43
C THR A 391 -58.76 6.82 -4.54
N ASN A 392 -59.47 6.99 -5.64
CA ASN A 392 -60.68 6.24 -5.98
C ASN A 392 -60.35 5.04 -6.92
N ILE A 393 -59.18 4.41 -6.78
CA ILE A 393 -58.79 3.23 -7.57
C ILE A 393 -59.63 2.03 -7.11
N GLU A 394 -60.23 1.27 -8.03
CA GLU A 394 -61.08 0.10 -7.73
C GLU A 394 -60.33 -0.96 -6.95
N ARG A 395 -59.06 -1.27 -7.36
CA ARG A 395 -58.25 -2.28 -6.72
C ARG A 395 -56.95 -1.66 -6.22
N LYS A 396 -56.81 -1.53 -4.92
CA LYS A 396 -55.64 -0.92 -4.22
C LYS A 396 -54.68 -2.03 -3.84
N ILE A 397 -53.44 -1.99 -4.39
CA ILE A 397 -52.47 -3.05 -4.23
C ILE A 397 -51.14 -2.47 -3.76
N ILE A 398 -50.54 -3.10 -2.74
CA ILE A 398 -49.17 -2.90 -2.34
C ILE A 398 -48.39 -4.20 -2.64
N THR A 399 -47.33 -4.13 -3.41
CA THR A 399 -46.46 -5.27 -3.72
C THR A 399 -45.11 -5.12 -3.00
N ILE A 400 -44.68 -6.16 -2.32
CA ILE A 400 -43.36 -6.20 -1.64
C ILE A 400 -42.57 -7.33 -2.27
N ASP A 401 -41.44 -6.99 -2.91
CA ASP A 401 -40.55 -7.95 -3.51
C ASP A 401 -39.24 -8.02 -2.67
N GLY A 402 -38.65 -9.22 -2.56
CA GLY A 402 -37.37 -9.41 -1.90
C GLY A 402 -36.56 -10.48 -2.63
N CYS A 403 -35.34 -10.14 -3.07
CA CYS A 403 -34.45 -11.05 -3.81
C CYS A 403 -32.99 -10.85 -3.42
N TYR A 404 -32.18 -11.89 -3.65
CA TYR A 404 -30.73 -11.81 -3.54
C TYR A 404 -30.13 -11.05 -4.74
N ILE A 405 -29.12 -10.24 -4.48
CA ILE A 405 -28.28 -9.56 -5.47
C ILE A 405 -26.82 -9.95 -5.24
N GLN A 406 -25.90 -9.60 -6.15
CA GLN A 406 -24.47 -9.98 -6.05
C GLN A 406 -23.82 -9.69 -4.70
N ASN A 407 -24.16 -8.56 -4.05
CA ASN A 407 -23.52 -8.10 -2.82
C ASN A 407 -24.53 -7.89 -1.66
N GLY A 408 -25.65 -8.59 -1.66
CA GLY A 408 -26.63 -8.39 -0.59
C GLY A 408 -28.05 -8.84 -0.99
N VAL A 409 -29.02 -8.17 -0.39
CA VAL A 409 -30.44 -8.38 -0.65
C VAL A 409 -31.05 -7.06 -1.09
N GLU A 410 -31.88 -7.07 -2.14
CA GLU A 410 -32.72 -5.96 -2.54
C GLU A 410 -34.17 -6.21 -2.09
N ILE A 411 -34.77 -5.22 -1.46
CA ILE A 411 -36.15 -5.22 -1.04
C ILE A 411 -36.85 -4.05 -1.71
N SER A 412 -38.03 -4.26 -2.26
CA SER A 412 -38.85 -3.19 -2.85
C SER A 412 -40.24 -3.16 -2.27
N VAL A 413 -40.78 -1.97 -2.08
CA VAL A 413 -42.19 -1.71 -1.72
C VAL A 413 -42.81 -0.82 -2.80
N ARG A 414 -43.81 -1.34 -3.47
CA ARG A 414 -44.51 -0.66 -4.59
C ARG A 414 -45.99 -0.58 -4.31
N ASP A 415 -46.56 0.57 -4.55
CA ASP A 415 -48.04 0.78 -4.62
C ASP A 415 -48.46 1.06 -6.06
N ASN A 416 -49.78 0.94 -6.31
CA ASN A 416 -50.44 1.32 -7.56
C ASN A 416 -51.17 2.67 -7.44
N GLY A 417 -50.72 3.52 -6.55
CA GLY A 417 -51.30 4.85 -6.27
C GLY A 417 -50.93 5.89 -7.35
N PRO A 418 -51.08 7.18 -7.04
CA PRO A 418 -50.85 8.27 -7.99
C PRO A 418 -49.40 8.58 -8.27
N GLY A 419 -48.46 7.91 -7.58
CA GLY A 419 -47.03 8.18 -7.68
C GLY A 419 -46.64 9.50 -7.02
N LEU A 420 -45.46 10.01 -7.43
CA LEU A 420 -44.85 11.23 -6.87
C LEU A 420 -44.56 12.25 -7.99
N SER A 421 -44.85 13.54 -7.73
CA SER A 421 -44.46 14.61 -8.66
C SER A 421 -42.92 14.75 -8.74
N GLU A 422 -42.42 15.32 -9.84
CA GLU A 422 -40.97 15.54 -10.02
C GLU A 422 -40.36 16.40 -8.91
N GLU A 423 -41.11 17.39 -8.48
CA GLU A 423 -40.71 18.26 -7.39
C GLU A 423 -40.61 17.51 -6.05
N ALA A 424 -41.53 16.61 -5.76
CA ALA A 424 -41.50 15.75 -4.59
C ALA A 424 -40.33 14.73 -4.64
N GLN A 425 -40.01 14.24 -5.82
CA GLN A 425 -38.92 13.27 -6.02
C GLN A 425 -37.54 13.85 -5.68
N SER A 426 -37.29 15.13 -5.95
CA SER A 426 -35.99 15.78 -5.68
C SER A 426 -35.67 15.92 -4.21
N ARG A 427 -36.71 15.92 -3.34
CA ARG A 427 -36.55 16.20 -1.90
C ARG A 427 -37.05 15.06 -1.00
N LEU A 428 -37.21 13.87 -1.53
CA LEU A 428 -37.85 12.74 -0.85
C LEU A 428 -37.19 12.33 0.47
N PHE A 429 -35.86 12.38 0.53
CA PHE A 429 -35.07 11.97 1.68
C PHE A 429 -34.52 13.15 2.49
N GLU A 430 -34.93 14.38 2.15
CA GLU A 430 -34.63 15.56 2.98
C GLU A 430 -35.47 15.53 4.26
N LEU A 431 -34.86 16.01 5.31
CA LEU A 431 -35.53 16.12 6.60
C LEU A 431 -36.68 17.10 6.52
N LEU A 432 -37.84 16.72 7.07
CA LEU A 432 -39.08 17.57 7.10
C LEU A 432 -39.62 17.89 5.70
N SER A 433 -39.21 17.21 4.67
CA SER A 433 -39.76 17.35 3.33
C SER A 433 -41.12 16.65 3.25
N THR A 434 -42.20 17.39 3.07
CA THR A 434 -43.54 16.82 2.88
C THR A 434 -44.05 17.17 1.50
N ALA A 435 -44.39 16.15 0.70
CA ALA A 435 -45.11 16.32 -0.55
C ALA A 435 -46.62 16.60 -0.34
N ARG A 436 -47.13 16.47 0.88
CA ARG A 436 -48.57 16.65 1.24
C ARG A 436 -48.70 17.24 2.67
N HIS A 437 -49.69 18.07 2.88
CA HIS A 437 -49.99 18.76 4.16
C HIS A 437 -50.29 17.86 5.38
N LYS A 438 -50.25 16.53 5.25
CA LYS A 438 -50.60 15.56 6.31
C LYS A 438 -49.46 14.65 6.79
N GLY A 439 -48.21 14.85 6.37
CA GLY A 439 -47.08 13.99 6.78
C GLY A 439 -45.94 14.79 7.42
N MET A 440 -45.21 14.22 8.38
CA MET A 440 -44.09 14.87 9.08
C MET A 440 -42.82 15.03 8.26
N GLY A 441 -42.71 14.38 7.10
CA GLY A 441 -41.46 14.36 6.32
C GLY A 441 -40.26 13.65 6.99
N LEU A 442 -40.50 12.99 8.13
CA LEU A 442 -39.46 12.27 8.88
C LEU A 442 -39.28 10.79 8.45
N GLY A 443 -40.36 10.19 7.94
CA GLY A 443 -40.38 8.72 7.70
C GLY A 443 -39.34 8.23 6.69
N LEU A 444 -39.27 8.87 5.50
CA LEU A 444 -38.33 8.50 4.45
C LEU A 444 -36.87 8.87 4.82
N TRP A 445 -36.70 10.00 5.47
CA TRP A 445 -35.40 10.42 6.01
C TRP A 445 -34.88 9.39 7.04
N LEU A 446 -35.73 8.91 7.95
CA LEU A 446 -35.41 7.88 8.93
C LEU A 446 -35.09 6.54 8.22
N CYS A 447 -35.85 6.14 7.21
CA CYS A 447 -35.55 4.96 6.39
C CYS A 447 -34.15 5.04 5.78
N MET A 448 -33.78 6.19 5.22
CA MET A 448 -32.44 6.39 4.64
C MET A 448 -31.35 6.23 5.71
N HIS A 449 -31.50 6.82 6.89
CA HIS A 449 -30.54 6.72 7.97
C HIS A 449 -30.37 5.30 8.48
N ILE A 450 -31.47 4.58 8.69
CA ILE A 450 -31.43 3.18 9.13
C ILE A 450 -30.73 2.31 8.08
N VAL A 451 -31.12 2.41 6.82
CA VAL A 451 -30.54 1.60 5.74
C VAL A 451 -29.05 1.90 5.56
N MET A 452 -28.65 3.18 5.55
CA MET A 452 -27.22 3.58 5.47
C MET A 452 -26.42 3.08 6.68
N ARG A 453 -26.97 3.11 7.88
CA ARG A 453 -26.32 2.57 9.09
C ARG A 453 -26.07 1.07 9.00
N HIS A 454 -26.90 0.33 8.25
CA HIS A 454 -26.72 -1.09 7.93
C HIS A 454 -25.83 -1.33 6.70
N GLY A 455 -25.17 -0.29 6.15
CA GLY A 455 -24.31 -0.40 4.97
C GLY A 455 -25.06 -0.53 3.63
N GLY A 456 -26.36 -0.30 3.63
CA GLY A 456 -27.23 -0.36 2.46
C GLY A 456 -27.46 1.00 1.78
N LYS A 457 -28.33 1.00 0.77
CA LYS A 457 -28.80 2.18 0.05
C LYS A 457 -30.31 2.11 -0.12
N ILE A 458 -30.99 3.26 -0.11
CA ILE A 458 -32.43 3.38 -0.40
C ILE A 458 -32.64 4.42 -1.47
N TRP A 459 -33.58 4.16 -2.39
CA TRP A 459 -33.92 5.09 -3.48
C TRP A 459 -35.34 4.89 -3.96
N TYR A 460 -35.85 5.87 -4.70
CA TYR A 460 -37.08 5.81 -5.46
C TYR A 460 -36.80 5.33 -6.87
N ASP A 461 -37.56 4.31 -7.35
CA ASP A 461 -37.42 3.76 -8.68
C ASP A 461 -38.28 4.56 -9.68
N LYS A 462 -37.62 5.44 -10.45
CA LYS A 462 -38.27 6.32 -11.45
C LYS A 462 -38.83 5.56 -12.68
N GLN A 463 -38.41 4.32 -12.89
CA GLN A 463 -38.86 3.52 -14.05
C GLN A 463 -40.26 2.91 -13.83
N ASN A 464 -40.83 3.05 -12.64
CA ASN A 464 -42.16 2.56 -12.34
C ASN A 464 -43.22 3.47 -12.99
N GLN A 465 -43.97 2.94 -13.98
CA GLN A 465 -44.96 3.71 -14.75
C GLN A 465 -46.29 3.94 -13.99
N SER A 466 -46.56 3.22 -12.91
CA SER A 466 -47.78 3.37 -12.13
C SER A 466 -47.52 3.28 -10.63
N GLY A 467 -47.89 4.31 -9.85
CA GLY A 467 -47.69 4.37 -8.40
C GLY A 467 -46.25 4.74 -7.98
N ALA A 468 -45.94 4.52 -6.72
CA ALA A 468 -44.60 4.74 -6.18
C ALA A 468 -43.90 3.42 -5.89
N LYS A 469 -42.61 3.36 -6.21
CA LYS A 469 -41.73 2.18 -5.89
C LYS A 469 -40.49 2.65 -5.17
N PHE A 470 -40.33 2.22 -3.94
CA PHE A 470 -39.10 2.42 -3.15
C PHE A 470 -38.30 1.13 -3.10
N LYS A 471 -37.00 1.21 -3.31
CA LYS A 471 -36.08 0.10 -3.22
C LYS A 471 -35.00 0.38 -2.18
N PHE A 472 -34.59 -0.65 -1.46
CA PHE A 472 -33.40 -0.54 -0.61
C PHE A 472 -32.61 -1.85 -0.63
N THR A 473 -31.29 -1.73 -0.42
CA THR A 473 -30.38 -2.85 -0.34
C THR A 473 -29.81 -2.97 1.06
N LEU A 474 -29.49 -4.20 1.45
CA LEU A 474 -28.80 -4.53 2.68
C LEU A 474 -27.68 -5.52 2.36
N PRO A 475 -26.46 -5.37 2.93
CA PRO A 475 -25.39 -6.35 2.78
C PRO A 475 -25.75 -7.64 3.53
N ILE A 476 -25.21 -8.78 3.07
CA ILE A 476 -25.34 -10.10 3.73
C ILE A 476 -24.34 -10.25 4.85
#